data_90a793f08ca96cc648bcd254bbd3c065
#
_entry.id   90a793f08ca96cc648bcd254bbd3c065
#
_cell.length_a   1.000
_cell.length_b   1.000
_cell.length_c   1.000
_cell.angle_alpha   90.00
_cell.angle_beta   90.00
_cell.angle_gamma   90.00
#
_symmetry.space_group_name_H-M   'P 1'
#
loop_
_entity.id
_entity.type
_entity.pdbx_description
1 polymer ?
#
loop_
_entity_poly.entity_id
_entity_poly.type
_entity_poly.pdbx_seq_one_letter_code
_entity_poly.pdbx_strand_id
1 'polypeptide(L)'
;NLSDVDLDVLDGELSATRLEAWVDCPFAFFAEYVLGVRPLDEPSERTDLSPSVRGSIVHRVLERLVAESLADRSTPRTGEAWTTVHRDRAALLLSEECSHAEARGEAAHPRFWPTIRSRLAAELDDFLVLDSSFRARFGSRPIAAEHRFGGGDALMVTLANGRVLRFRGSVDRVDEVADGGLVVVDAKTGKPDRYRTIPEDHFPDGSFLQLPIYALAVATKDREVTHATYAFVGGVPESHRHLGYDVDDEVM
;
A
#
# COMPACT_ATOMS: atom_id res chain seq x y z
N ASN A 1 1.15 -30.68 -21.45
CA ASN A 1 1.38 -31.10 -20.07
C ASN A 1 2.11 -30.00 -19.34
N LEU A 2 1.45 -29.33 -18.37
CA LEU A 2 2.05 -28.27 -17.54
C LEU A 2 3.05 -28.82 -16.51
N SER A 3 3.28 -30.13 -16.49
CA SER A 3 4.22 -30.80 -15.57
C SER A 3 5.69 -30.49 -15.84
N ASP A 4 6.02 -29.93 -17.00
CA ASP A 4 7.40 -29.65 -17.43
C ASP A 4 7.68 -28.15 -17.54
N VAL A 5 6.76 -27.29 -17.15
CA VAL A 5 7.03 -25.88 -16.94
C VAL A 5 7.81 -25.77 -15.65
N ASP A 6 9.09 -25.48 -15.78
CA ASP A 6 10.00 -25.26 -14.66
C ASP A 6 9.42 -24.12 -13.79
N LEU A 7 8.84 -24.49 -12.66
CA LEU A 7 8.21 -23.58 -11.73
C LEU A 7 9.25 -22.87 -10.85
N ASP A 8 10.45 -22.60 -11.38
CA ASP A 8 11.46 -21.67 -10.80
C ASP A 8 10.86 -20.30 -10.44
N VAL A 9 9.68 -20.03 -11.00
CA VAL A 9 8.85 -18.88 -10.64
C VAL A 9 8.48 -18.84 -9.15
N LEU A 10 8.47 -20.00 -8.48
CA LEU A 10 8.17 -20.13 -7.05
C LEU A 10 9.42 -20.37 -6.19
N ASP A 11 10.59 -20.62 -6.79
CA ASP A 11 11.85 -20.85 -6.07
C ASP A 11 12.56 -19.54 -5.66
N GLY A 12 12.09 -18.41 -6.17
CA GLY A 12 12.55 -17.08 -5.79
C GLY A 12 11.72 -16.46 -4.66
N GLU A 13 12.04 -15.19 -4.35
CA GLU A 13 11.23 -14.41 -3.44
C GLU A 13 9.92 -13.96 -4.12
N LEU A 14 8.81 -14.23 -3.47
CA LEU A 14 7.47 -13.86 -3.91
C LEU A 14 7.06 -12.50 -3.33
N SER A 15 6.27 -11.73 -4.06
CA SER A 15 5.52 -10.62 -3.47
C SER A 15 4.08 -11.06 -3.20
N ALA A 16 3.43 -10.44 -2.21
CA ALA A 16 2.01 -10.68 -1.92
C ALA A 16 1.14 -10.48 -3.17
N THR A 17 1.34 -9.38 -3.88
CA THR A 17 0.64 -9.07 -5.15
C THR A 17 0.82 -10.11 -6.24
N ARG A 18 2.01 -10.74 -6.31
CA ARG A 18 2.26 -11.80 -7.29
C ARG A 18 1.46 -13.06 -6.95
N LEU A 19 1.36 -13.37 -5.67
CA LEU A 19 0.56 -14.51 -5.20
C LEU A 19 -0.94 -14.25 -5.40
N GLU A 20 -1.41 -13.04 -5.09
CA GLU A 20 -2.80 -12.62 -5.36
C GLU A 20 -3.13 -12.70 -6.86
N ALA A 21 -2.23 -12.27 -7.74
CA ALA A 21 -2.44 -12.38 -9.19
C ALA A 21 -2.61 -13.83 -9.65
N TRP A 22 -1.92 -14.80 -8.99
CA TRP A 22 -2.12 -16.23 -9.25
C TRP A 22 -3.50 -16.70 -8.79
N VAL A 23 -3.95 -16.27 -7.61
CA VAL A 23 -5.27 -16.63 -7.06
C VAL A 23 -6.38 -16.03 -7.91
N ASP A 24 -6.26 -14.76 -8.27
CA ASP A 24 -7.27 -14.04 -9.07
C ASP A 24 -7.44 -14.66 -10.47
N CYS A 25 -6.34 -14.96 -11.17
CA CYS A 25 -6.39 -15.60 -12.49
C CYS A 25 -5.04 -16.25 -12.86
N PRO A 26 -4.90 -17.57 -12.73
CA PRO A 26 -3.66 -18.28 -13.11
C PRO A 26 -3.22 -18.06 -14.56
N PHE A 27 -4.16 -17.86 -15.47
CA PHE A 27 -3.85 -17.56 -16.88
C PHE A 27 -3.25 -16.16 -17.05
N ALA A 28 -3.84 -15.15 -16.42
CA ALA A 28 -3.29 -13.78 -16.45
C ALA A 28 -1.91 -13.75 -15.79
N PHE A 29 -1.73 -14.43 -14.66
CA PHE A 29 -0.44 -14.60 -14.01
C PHE A 29 0.60 -15.22 -14.96
N PHE A 30 0.25 -16.32 -15.63
CA PHE A 30 1.14 -16.98 -16.57
C PHE A 30 1.54 -16.03 -17.72
N ALA A 31 0.57 -15.31 -18.28
CA ALA A 31 0.83 -14.35 -19.36
C ALA A 31 1.79 -13.23 -18.90
N GLU A 32 1.56 -12.66 -17.73
CA GLU A 32 2.32 -11.52 -17.24
C GLU A 32 3.69 -11.93 -16.68
N TYR A 33 3.71 -12.91 -15.77
CA TYR A 33 4.92 -13.22 -14.98
C TYR A 33 5.81 -14.29 -15.60
N VAL A 34 5.27 -15.15 -16.46
CA VAL A 34 6.04 -16.21 -17.16
C VAL A 34 6.35 -15.81 -18.59
N LEU A 35 5.37 -15.30 -19.34
CA LEU A 35 5.57 -14.92 -20.75
C LEU A 35 6.01 -13.46 -20.91
N GLY A 36 5.96 -12.62 -19.86
CA GLY A 36 6.31 -11.21 -19.92
C GLY A 36 5.35 -10.34 -20.74
N VAL A 37 4.14 -10.84 -21.01
CA VAL A 37 3.12 -10.09 -21.76
C VAL A 37 2.56 -9.00 -20.86
N ARG A 38 2.64 -7.75 -21.31
CA ARG A 38 2.06 -6.60 -20.60
C ARG A 38 0.99 -5.96 -21.48
N PRO A 39 -0.08 -5.41 -20.87
CA PRO A 39 -1.03 -4.60 -21.61
C PRO A 39 -0.29 -3.44 -22.28
N LEU A 40 -0.64 -3.17 -23.55
CA LEU A 40 -0.15 -1.96 -24.21
C LEU A 40 -0.86 -0.76 -23.57
N ASP A 41 -0.07 0.16 -23.04
CA ASP A 41 -0.59 1.49 -22.72
C ASP A 41 -0.89 2.20 -24.04
N GLU A 42 -2.16 2.29 -24.40
CA GLU A 42 -2.57 3.15 -25.54
C GLU A 42 -2.35 4.62 -25.13
N PRO A 43 -1.50 5.36 -25.89
CA PRO A 43 -1.24 6.78 -25.60
C PRO A 43 -2.44 7.69 -25.93
N SER A 44 -3.59 7.10 -26.29
CA SER A 44 -4.76 7.84 -26.73
C SER A 44 -5.23 8.82 -25.65
N GLU A 45 -5.25 10.09 -25.99
CA GLU A 45 -6.00 11.20 -25.38
C GLU A 45 -6.29 11.01 -23.87
N ARG A 46 -5.23 10.94 -23.06
CA ARG A 46 -5.36 10.71 -21.60
C ARG A 46 -6.12 11.87 -20.96
N THR A 47 -7.43 11.70 -20.86
CA THR A 47 -8.31 12.64 -20.15
C THR A 47 -8.12 12.55 -18.64
N ASP A 48 -7.49 11.48 -18.13
CA ASP A 48 -7.13 11.28 -16.72
C ASP A 48 -5.74 10.61 -16.60
N LEU A 49 -5.22 10.49 -15.39
CA LEU A 49 -4.03 9.70 -15.09
C LEU A 49 -4.32 8.20 -15.20
N SER A 50 -3.34 7.43 -15.67
CA SER A 50 -3.42 5.98 -15.50
C SER A 50 -3.42 5.62 -14.02
N PRO A 51 -4.11 4.55 -13.61
CA PRO A 51 -4.15 4.12 -12.21
C PRO A 51 -2.76 3.90 -11.61
N SER A 52 -1.80 3.37 -12.40
CA SER A 52 -0.42 3.14 -11.94
C SER A 52 0.34 4.44 -11.67
N VAL A 53 0.23 5.43 -12.55
CA VAL A 53 0.88 6.74 -12.36
C VAL A 53 0.27 7.47 -11.18
N ARG A 54 -1.07 7.47 -11.05
CA ARG A 54 -1.76 8.03 -9.89
C ARG A 54 -1.29 7.37 -8.60
N GLY A 55 -1.24 6.04 -8.56
CA GLY A 55 -0.73 5.28 -7.43
C GLY A 55 0.69 5.70 -7.08
N SER A 56 1.60 5.70 -8.05
CA SER A 56 3.01 6.06 -7.83
C SER A 56 3.19 7.48 -7.28
N ILE A 57 2.43 8.47 -7.77
CA ILE A 57 2.48 9.84 -7.25
C ILE A 57 2.05 9.87 -5.78
N VAL A 58 0.90 9.29 -5.46
CA VAL A 58 0.34 9.30 -4.10
C VAL A 58 1.24 8.57 -3.11
N HIS A 59 1.69 7.35 -3.44
CA HIS A 59 2.58 6.57 -2.57
C HIS A 59 3.88 7.32 -2.28
N ARG A 60 4.53 7.92 -3.29
CA ARG A 60 5.75 8.73 -3.08
C ARG A 60 5.53 9.95 -2.20
N VAL A 61 4.38 10.61 -2.34
CA VAL A 61 4.06 11.77 -1.47
C VAL A 61 3.90 11.31 -0.02
N LEU A 62 3.17 10.23 0.23
CA LEU A 62 2.95 9.69 1.57
C LEU A 62 4.25 9.16 2.19
N GLU A 63 5.04 8.40 1.43
CA GLU A 63 6.37 7.94 1.82
C GLU A 63 7.25 9.10 2.27
N ARG A 64 7.40 10.12 1.40
CA ARG A 64 8.26 11.27 1.67
C ARG A 64 7.77 12.09 2.86
N LEU A 65 6.46 12.32 2.97
CA LEU A 65 5.89 13.04 4.10
C LEU A 65 6.24 12.36 5.43
N VAL A 66 6.03 11.06 5.52
CA VAL A 66 6.34 10.29 6.74
C VAL A 66 7.85 10.24 6.98
N ALA A 67 8.66 9.93 5.96
CA ALA A 67 10.11 9.83 6.10
C ALA A 67 10.74 11.17 6.51
N GLU A 68 10.35 12.29 5.91
CA GLU A 68 10.83 13.62 6.26
C GLU A 68 10.42 14.00 7.68
N SER A 69 9.17 13.76 8.08
CA SER A 69 8.70 14.05 9.44
C SER A 69 9.41 13.21 10.52
N LEU A 70 9.78 11.98 10.20
CA LEU A 70 10.59 11.14 11.09
C LEU A 70 12.02 11.66 11.21
N ALA A 71 12.64 12.06 10.09
CA ALA A 71 14.02 12.54 10.04
C ALA A 71 14.21 13.85 10.81
N ASP A 72 13.27 14.80 10.70
CA ASP A 72 13.30 16.09 11.40
C ASP A 72 12.61 16.07 12.78
N ARG A 73 12.08 14.92 13.19
CA ARG A 73 11.38 14.70 14.45
C ARG A 73 10.11 15.55 14.61
N SER A 74 9.48 15.91 13.50
CA SER A 74 8.20 16.63 13.48
C SER A 74 6.98 15.73 13.44
N THR A 75 7.17 14.40 13.32
CA THR A 75 6.07 13.42 13.29
C THR A 75 5.09 13.68 14.42
N PRO A 76 3.78 13.76 14.14
CA PRO A 76 2.77 13.94 15.19
C PRO A 76 2.91 12.85 16.25
N ARG A 77 2.71 13.23 17.52
CA ARG A 77 2.72 12.26 18.61
C ARG A 77 1.56 11.30 18.49
N THR A 78 1.56 10.29 19.33
CA THR A 78 0.52 9.27 19.41
C THR A 78 -0.87 9.91 19.47
N GLY A 79 -1.71 9.59 18.48
CA GLY A 79 -3.07 10.10 18.34
C GLY A 79 -3.20 11.57 17.92
N GLU A 80 -2.09 12.32 17.75
CA GLU A 80 -2.15 13.70 17.28
C GLU A 80 -2.38 13.78 15.76
N ALA A 81 -3.07 14.83 15.32
CA ALA A 81 -3.36 15.05 13.90
C ALA A 81 -2.13 15.51 13.10
N TRP A 82 -2.13 15.24 11.80
CA TRP A 82 -1.27 15.93 10.86
C TRP A 82 -1.56 17.43 10.93
N THR A 83 -0.55 18.22 11.28
CA THR A 83 -0.69 19.67 11.41
C THR A 83 -0.81 20.35 10.05
N THR A 84 -1.18 21.63 10.04
CA THR A 84 -1.18 22.42 8.79
C THR A 84 0.19 22.40 8.11
N VAL A 85 1.29 22.45 8.88
CA VAL A 85 2.65 22.37 8.33
C VAL A 85 2.88 21.08 7.53
N HIS A 86 2.43 19.94 8.06
CA HIS A 86 2.54 18.66 7.35
C HIS A 86 1.67 18.62 6.10
N ARG A 87 0.44 19.17 6.15
CA ARG A 87 -0.48 19.22 5.01
C ARG A 87 0.05 20.14 3.90
N ASP A 88 0.60 21.28 4.28
CA ASP A 88 1.27 22.18 3.33
C ASP A 88 2.50 21.52 2.69
N ARG A 89 3.28 20.77 3.49
CA ARG A 89 4.41 19.98 2.95
C ARG A 89 3.93 18.90 1.98
N ALA A 90 2.87 18.18 2.30
CA ALA A 90 2.28 17.18 1.40
C ALA A 90 1.83 17.81 0.06
N ALA A 91 1.25 19.00 0.09
CA ALA A 91 0.87 19.72 -1.12
C ALA A 91 2.09 20.10 -1.99
N LEU A 92 3.20 20.52 -1.36
CA LEU A 92 4.46 20.78 -2.07
C LEU A 92 5.04 19.49 -2.67
N LEU A 93 5.09 18.41 -1.91
CA LEU A 93 5.53 17.09 -2.39
C LEU A 93 4.70 16.62 -3.58
N LEU A 94 3.37 16.79 -3.50
CA LEU A 94 2.48 16.45 -4.62
C LEU A 94 2.81 17.28 -5.88
N SER A 95 3.09 18.57 -5.71
CA SER A 95 3.49 19.43 -6.84
C SER A 95 4.79 18.96 -7.48
N GLU A 96 5.78 18.55 -6.66
CA GLU A 96 7.05 17.99 -7.13
C GLU A 96 6.84 16.67 -7.90
N GLU A 97 6.08 15.72 -7.35
CA GLU A 97 5.83 14.43 -8.00
C GLU A 97 4.99 14.57 -9.27
N CYS A 98 4.05 15.49 -9.30
CA CYS A 98 3.33 15.86 -10.53
C CYS A 98 4.27 16.42 -11.62
N SER A 99 5.23 17.25 -11.24
CA SER A 99 6.22 17.79 -12.19
C SER A 99 7.17 16.69 -12.69
N HIS A 100 7.53 15.74 -11.84
CA HIS A 100 8.29 14.56 -12.25
C HIS A 100 7.50 13.70 -13.25
N ALA A 101 6.20 13.49 -13.03
CA ALA A 101 5.34 12.76 -13.97
C ALA A 101 5.22 13.49 -15.33
N GLU A 102 5.12 14.82 -15.33
CA GLU A 102 5.17 15.64 -16.56
C GLU A 102 6.50 15.43 -17.31
N ALA A 103 7.61 15.51 -16.61
CA ALA A 103 8.94 15.34 -17.21
C ALA A 103 9.15 13.94 -17.83
N ARG A 104 8.47 12.91 -17.29
CA ARG A 104 8.49 11.55 -17.86
C ARG A 104 7.45 11.30 -18.96
N GLY A 105 6.61 12.31 -19.27
CA GLY A 105 5.53 12.14 -20.25
C GLY A 105 4.36 11.27 -19.76
N GLU A 106 4.22 11.12 -18.45
CA GLU A 106 3.18 10.31 -17.80
C GLU A 106 1.95 11.14 -17.40
N ALA A 107 2.03 12.47 -17.52
CA ALA A 107 0.92 13.36 -17.20
C ALA A 107 -0.26 13.17 -18.17
N ALA A 108 -1.45 13.54 -17.70
CA ALA A 108 -2.62 13.64 -18.56
C ALA A 108 -2.48 14.78 -19.59
N HIS A 109 -3.38 14.80 -20.56
CA HIS A 109 -3.41 15.87 -21.58
C HIS A 109 -3.37 17.25 -20.91
N PRO A 110 -2.57 18.22 -21.43
CA PRO A 110 -2.35 19.53 -20.79
C PRO A 110 -3.63 20.29 -20.43
N ARG A 111 -4.71 20.10 -21.21
CA ARG A 111 -6.02 20.73 -20.95
C ARG A 111 -6.66 20.27 -19.65
N PHE A 112 -6.45 19.02 -19.25
CA PHE A 112 -7.08 18.40 -18.06
C PHE A 112 -6.15 18.37 -16.85
N TRP A 113 -4.84 18.47 -17.10
CA TRP A 113 -3.82 18.30 -16.08
C TRP A 113 -3.97 19.23 -14.86
N PRO A 114 -4.25 20.56 -15.02
CA PRO A 114 -4.46 21.43 -13.86
C PRO A 114 -5.62 20.97 -12.97
N THR A 115 -6.72 20.52 -13.57
CA THR A 115 -7.90 20.01 -12.83
C THR A 115 -7.57 18.71 -12.09
N ILE A 116 -6.81 17.82 -12.71
CA ILE A 116 -6.37 16.56 -12.10
C ILE A 116 -5.46 16.84 -10.91
N ARG A 117 -4.49 17.74 -11.03
CA ARG A 117 -3.61 18.15 -9.92
C ARG A 117 -4.41 18.74 -8.76
N SER A 118 -5.37 19.61 -9.02
CA SER A 118 -6.23 20.19 -7.98
C SER A 118 -7.07 19.13 -7.29
N ARG A 119 -7.60 18.14 -8.03
CA ARG A 119 -8.35 16.99 -7.47
C ARG A 119 -7.45 16.14 -6.58
N LEU A 120 -6.25 15.79 -7.03
CA LEU A 120 -5.29 15.01 -6.23
C LEU A 120 -4.91 15.74 -4.94
N ALA A 121 -4.74 17.07 -5.00
CA ALA A 121 -4.42 17.87 -3.81
C ALA A 121 -5.56 17.84 -2.79
N ALA A 122 -6.80 17.99 -3.24
CA ALA A 122 -7.97 17.91 -2.36
C ALA A 122 -8.12 16.51 -1.75
N GLU A 123 -7.99 15.45 -2.55
CA GLU A 123 -8.09 14.06 -2.10
C GLU A 123 -6.99 13.69 -1.09
N LEU A 124 -5.77 14.18 -1.28
CA LEU A 124 -4.66 13.98 -0.35
C LEU A 124 -4.89 14.72 0.97
N ASP A 125 -5.37 15.95 0.91
CA ASP A 125 -5.66 16.75 2.11
C ASP A 125 -6.78 16.11 2.94
N ASP A 126 -7.87 15.70 2.30
CA ASP A 126 -8.97 14.94 2.92
C ASP A 126 -8.48 13.63 3.53
N PHE A 127 -7.60 12.92 2.83
CA PHE A 127 -6.98 11.71 3.35
C PHE A 127 -6.21 11.97 4.64
N LEU A 128 -5.36 12.99 4.71
CA LEU A 128 -4.57 13.30 5.91
C LEU A 128 -5.44 13.71 7.11
N VAL A 129 -6.58 14.37 6.86
CA VAL A 129 -7.56 14.68 7.91
C VAL A 129 -8.18 13.39 8.47
N LEU A 130 -8.64 12.49 7.61
CA LEU A 130 -9.28 11.24 8.01
C LEU A 130 -8.28 10.22 8.60
N ASP A 131 -7.05 10.20 8.09
CA ASP A 131 -5.95 9.44 8.68
C ASP A 131 -5.63 9.93 10.12
N SER A 132 -5.72 11.22 10.36
CA SER A 132 -5.57 11.77 11.71
C SER A 132 -6.64 11.24 12.67
N SER A 133 -7.89 11.12 12.20
CA SER A 133 -9.00 10.54 12.97
C SER A 133 -8.78 9.04 13.23
N PHE A 134 -8.29 8.31 12.22
CA PHE A 134 -7.91 6.90 12.38
C PHE A 134 -6.83 6.74 13.45
N ARG A 135 -5.72 7.49 13.34
CA ARG A 135 -4.63 7.42 14.33
C ARG A 135 -5.06 7.82 15.74
N ALA A 136 -5.94 8.82 15.86
CA ALA A 136 -6.52 9.19 17.17
C ALA A 136 -7.34 8.04 17.77
N ARG A 137 -8.13 7.33 16.96
CA ARG A 137 -8.92 6.16 17.39
C ARG A 137 -8.05 5.02 17.92
N PHE A 138 -6.95 4.71 17.20
CA PHE A 138 -6.03 3.64 17.59
C PHE A 138 -4.95 4.09 18.57
N GLY A 139 -4.86 5.38 18.90
CA GLY A 139 -3.77 5.89 19.71
C GLY A 139 -2.42 5.60 19.07
N SER A 140 -2.30 5.81 17.76
CA SER A 140 -1.10 5.43 17.00
C SER A 140 -0.32 6.63 16.45
N ARG A 141 0.95 6.40 16.11
CA ARG A 141 1.82 7.36 15.41
C ARG A 141 2.70 6.65 14.38
N PRO A 142 3.02 7.27 13.25
CA PRO A 142 3.97 6.73 12.28
C PRO A 142 5.37 6.56 12.89
N ILE A 143 5.98 5.39 12.62
CA ILE A 143 7.36 5.09 13.02
C ILE A 143 8.23 4.64 11.84
N ALA A 144 7.63 4.21 10.73
CA ALA A 144 8.34 3.88 9.51
C ALA A 144 7.49 4.18 8.27
N ALA A 145 8.17 4.55 7.18
CA ALA A 145 7.63 4.60 5.84
C ALA A 145 8.41 3.61 4.97
N GLU A 146 7.74 2.97 3.99
CA GLU A 146 8.38 2.04 3.05
C GLU A 146 9.27 0.99 3.78
N HIS A 147 8.68 0.34 4.80
CA HIS A 147 9.39 -0.72 5.54
C HIS A 147 9.62 -1.92 4.61
N ARG A 148 10.86 -2.06 4.12
CA ARG A 148 11.23 -3.08 3.14
C ARG A 148 11.69 -4.35 3.82
N PHE A 149 11.28 -5.49 3.24
CA PHE A 149 11.76 -6.82 3.60
C PHE A 149 12.05 -7.64 2.35
N GLY A 150 12.98 -8.58 2.43
CA GLY A 150 13.47 -9.37 1.29
C GLY A 150 14.98 -9.52 1.32
N GLY A 151 15.56 -10.30 0.41
CA GLY A 151 16.99 -10.58 0.41
C GLY A 151 17.45 -11.29 1.69
N GLY A 152 18.33 -10.64 2.46
CA GLY A 152 18.82 -11.15 3.76
C GLY A 152 17.73 -11.23 4.83
N ASP A 153 16.73 -10.34 4.74
CA ASP A 153 15.61 -10.19 5.69
C ASP A 153 14.29 -10.65 5.06
N ALA A 154 14.33 -11.68 4.20
CA ALA A 154 13.12 -12.24 3.60
C ALA A 154 12.23 -12.88 4.66
N LEU A 155 10.94 -12.56 4.62
CA LEU A 155 9.95 -13.27 5.44
C LEU A 155 9.84 -14.72 4.96
N MET A 156 10.01 -15.65 5.87
CA MET A 156 9.89 -17.09 5.60
C MET A 156 8.59 -17.63 6.20
N VAL A 157 7.72 -18.17 5.35
CA VAL A 157 6.47 -18.80 5.77
C VAL A 157 6.53 -20.28 5.47
N THR A 158 6.38 -21.13 6.50
CA THR A 158 6.36 -22.59 6.36
C THR A 158 4.92 -23.07 6.21
N LEU A 159 4.63 -23.65 5.05
CA LEU A 159 3.31 -24.24 4.78
C LEU A 159 3.11 -25.57 5.53
N ALA A 160 1.85 -26.01 5.69
CA ALA A 160 1.49 -27.25 6.37
C ALA A 160 2.16 -28.51 5.77
N ASN A 161 2.54 -28.49 4.49
CA ASN A 161 3.26 -29.57 3.82
C ASN A 161 4.79 -29.51 4.01
N GLY A 162 5.29 -28.58 4.85
CA GLY A 162 6.71 -28.35 5.12
C GLY A 162 7.45 -27.51 4.08
N ARG A 163 6.80 -27.09 3.01
CA ARG A 163 7.41 -26.18 2.02
C ARG A 163 7.57 -24.80 2.61
N VAL A 164 8.71 -24.17 2.38
CA VAL A 164 9.01 -22.80 2.82
C VAL A 164 8.86 -21.86 1.64
N LEU A 165 8.02 -20.83 1.80
CA LEU A 165 7.92 -19.72 0.89
C LEU A 165 8.72 -18.54 1.44
N ARG A 166 9.40 -17.81 0.53
CA ARG A 166 10.16 -16.62 0.87
C ARG A 166 9.45 -15.40 0.28
N PHE A 167 9.18 -14.43 1.12
CA PHE A 167 8.50 -13.21 0.69
C PHE A 167 9.40 -11.99 0.75
N ARG A 168 9.19 -11.10 -0.21
CA ARG A 168 9.73 -9.75 -0.24
C ARG A 168 8.62 -8.73 -0.46
N GLY A 169 8.82 -7.50 0.01
CA GLY A 169 7.85 -6.44 -0.18
C GLY A 169 8.28 -5.15 0.49
N SER A 170 7.36 -4.22 0.48
CA SER A 170 7.46 -2.98 1.23
C SER A 170 6.11 -2.64 1.83
N VAL A 171 6.10 -2.33 3.11
CA VAL A 171 4.91 -1.85 3.83
C VAL A 171 4.91 -0.34 3.76
N ASP A 172 3.86 0.27 3.22
CA ASP A 172 3.82 1.71 2.97
C ASP A 172 4.06 2.52 4.25
N ARG A 173 3.39 2.12 5.35
CA ARG A 173 3.57 2.76 6.67
C ARG A 173 3.38 1.76 7.81
N VAL A 174 4.22 1.90 8.82
CA VAL A 174 4.06 1.23 10.12
C VAL A 174 3.84 2.30 11.17
N ASP A 175 2.77 2.14 11.95
CA ASP A 175 2.48 2.97 13.10
C ASP A 175 2.74 2.18 14.40
N GLU A 176 3.07 2.89 15.47
CA GLU A 176 3.19 2.37 16.84
C GLU A 176 2.02 2.86 17.69
N VAL A 177 1.39 1.96 18.44
CA VAL A 177 0.37 2.31 19.43
C VAL A 177 0.98 2.50 20.83
N ALA A 178 0.23 3.11 21.74
CA ALA A 178 0.74 3.52 23.05
C ALA A 178 1.26 2.37 23.93
N ASP A 179 0.76 1.15 23.76
CA ASP A 179 1.18 -0.06 24.47
C ASP A 179 2.37 -0.79 23.81
N GLY A 180 2.88 -0.24 22.70
CA GLY A 180 4.02 -0.78 21.96
C GLY A 180 3.64 -1.71 20.79
N GLY A 181 2.37 -2.02 20.61
CA GLY A 181 1.87 -2.76 19.44
C GLY A 181 2.08 -1.99 18.14
N LEU A 182 1.92 -2.67 17.02
CA LEU A 182 2.13 -2.11 15.68
C LEU A 182 0.83 -2.13 14.88
N VAL A 183 0.69 -1.13 14.01
CA VAL A 183 -0.37 -1.05 13.00
C VAL A 183 0.27 -1.00 11.62
N VAL A 184 -0.14 -1.90 10.75
CA VAL A 184 0.27 -1.93 9.33
C VAL A 184 -0.75 -1.17 8.49
N VAL A 185 -0.26 -0.24 7.69
CA VAL A 185 -1.10 0.58 6.80
C VAL A 185 -0.58 0.47 5.37
N ASP A 186 -1.44 0.04 4.45
CA ASP A 186 -1.17 -0.04 3.02
C ASP A 186 -2.09 0.92 2.26
N ALA A 187 -1.52 1.91 1.59
CA ALA A 187 -2.27 2.95 0.89
C ALA A 187 -2.81 2.43 -0.45
N LYS A 188 -4.04 2.79 -0.77
CA LYS A 188 -4.69 2.42 -2.02
C LYS A 188 -5.29 3.65 -2.70
N THR A 189 -5.09 3.78 -4.00
CA THR A 189 -5.67 4.86 -4.82
C THR A 189 -6.83 4.39 -5.70
N GLY A 190 -7.12 3.09 -5.66
CA GLY A 190 -8.25 2.47 -6.35
C GLY A 190 -9.57 2.60 -5.59
N LYS A 191 -10.62 1.98 -6.14
CA LYS A 191 -11.93 1.92 -5.49
C LYS A 191 -11.95 0.90 -4.36
N PRO A 192 -12.64 1.16 -3.23
CA PRO A 192 -12.70 0.26 -2.09
C PRO A 192 -13.65 -0.95 -2.30
N ASP A 193 -14.40 -1.00 -3.39
CA ASP A 193 -15.52 -1.94 -3.54
C ASP A 193 -15.13 -3.41 -3.32
N ARG A 194 -13.98 -3.84 -3.86
CA ARG A 194 -13.51 -5.22 -3.71
C ARG A 194 -12.99 -5.54 -2.30
N TYR A 195 -12.73 -4.52 -1.48
CA TYR A 195 -12.14 -4.65 -0.15
C TYR A 195 -13.16 -4.59 0.99
N ARG A 196 -14.45 -4.39 0.67
CA ARG A 196 -15.50 -4.13 1.67
C ARG A 196 -15.76 -5.30 2.61
N THR A 197 -15.47 -6.52 2.18
CA THR A 197 -15.65 -7.74 2.98
C THR A 197 -14.52 -8.00 3.95
N ILE A 198 -13.34 -7.39 3.77
CA ILE A 198 -12.12 -7.64 4.56
C ILE A 198 -12.33 -7.49 6.07
N PRO A 199 -13.09 -6.53 6.60
CA PRO A 199 -13.34 -6.44 8.04
C PRO A 199 -14.09 -7.65 8.63
N GLU A 200 -14.84 -8.38 7.80
CA GLU A 200 -15.67 -9.53 8.21
C GLU A 200 -15.06 -10.87 7.77
N ASP A 201 -14.41 -10.87 6.60
CA ASP A 201 -13.69 -12.00 6.02
C ASP A 201 -12.32 -11.54 5.56
N HIS A 202 -11.29 -11.88 6.30
CA HIS A 202 -9.92 -11.39 6.12
C HIS A 202 -9.28 -11.91 4.82
N PHE A 203 -9.69 -13.10 4.37
CA PHE A 203 -9.10 -13.81 3.23
C PHE A 203 -10.16 -14.32 2.25
N PRO A 204 -11.05 -13.48 1.75
CA PRO A 204 -12.10 -13.96 0.85
C PRO A 204 -11.47 -14.67 -0.35
N ASP A 205 -11.84 -15.95 -0.53
CA ASP A 205 -11.34 -16.81 -1.61
C ASP A 205 -9.79 -16.93 -1.69
N GLY A 206 -9.07 -16.69 -0.58
CA GLY A 206 -7.60 -16.69 -0.55
C GLY A 206 -6.94 -15.46 -1.18
N SER A 207 -7.71 -14.40 -1.41
CA SER A 207 -7.23 -13.09 -1.89
C SER A 207 -6.80 -12.17 -0.73
N PHE A 208 -6.29 -10.98 -1.05
CA PHE A 208 -5.90 -9.92 -0.10
C PHE A 208 -4.78 -10.32 0.87
N LEU A 209 -3.77 -11.00 0.35
CA LEU A 209 -2.65 -11.51 1.13
C LEU A 209 -1.62 -10.44 1.54
N GLN A 210 -1.74 -9.20 1.06
CA GLN A 210 -0.81 -8.14 1.41
C GLN A 210 -0.80 -7.86 2.91
N LEU A 211 -1.96 -7.63 3.53
CA LEU A 211 -2.03 -7.28 4.95
C LEU A 211 -1.46 -8.36 5.87
N PRO A 212 -1.81 -9.66 5.76
CA PRO A 212 -1.23 -10.68 6.61
C PRO A 212 0.28 -10.88 6.37
N ILE A 213 0.74 -10.87 5.12
CA ILE A 213 2.17 -10.96 4.80
C ILE A 213 2.92 -9.77 5.39
N TYR A 214 2.36 -8.56 5.33
CA TYR A 214 2.95 -7.37 5.89
C TYR A 214 2.94 -7.39 7.43
N ALA A 215 1.88 -7.87 8.04
CA ALA A 215 1.82 -8.07 9.48
C ALA A 215 2.92 -9.03 9.96
N LEU A 216 3.06 -10.19 9.30
CA LEU A 216 4.13 -11.15 9.58
C LEU A 216 5.53 -10.56 9.37
N ALA A 217 5.73 -9.72 8.35
CA ALA A 217 7.02 -9.13 8.04
C ALA A 217 7.45 -8.04 9.04
N VAL A 218 6.48 -7.35 9.65
CA VAL A 218 6.73 -6.24 10.59
C VAL A 218 6.80 -6.74 12.03
N ALA A 219 6.09 -7.83 12.36
CA ALA A 219 6.10 -8.41 13.70
C ALA A 219 7.51 -8.85 14.11
N THR A 220 7.85 -8.63 15.38
CA THR A 220 9.10 -9.07 16.01
C THR A 220 8.79 -9.86 17.27
N LYS A 221 9.82 -10.46 17.90
CA LYS A 221 9.64 -11.19 19.18
C LYS A 221 9.07 -10.33 20.30
N ASP A 222 9.32 -9.02 20.24
CA ASP A 222 8.98 -8.08 21.30
C ASP A 222 7.82 -7.14 20.92
N ARG A 223 7.36 -7.18 19.66
CA ARG A 223 6.35 -6.26 19.15
C ARG A 223 5.41 -6.99 18.19
N GLU A 224 4.16 -7.05 18.57
CA GLU A 224 3.09 -7.68 17.78
C GLU A 224 2.39 -6.63 16.90
N VAL A 225 1.90 -7.06 15.75
CA VAL A 225 0.98 -6.26 14.94
C VAL A 225 -0.42 -6.49 15.50
N THR A 226 -1.07 -5.42 15.93
CA THR A 226 -2.41 -5.46 16.53
C THR A 226 -3.51 -5.11 15.54
N HIS A 227 -3.17 -4.44 14.44
CA HIS A 227 -4.14 -4.07 13.41
C HIS A 227 -3.46 -3.95 12.05
N ALA A 228 -4.16 -4.35 10.98
CA ALA A 228 -3.71 -4.21 9.60
C ALA A 228 -4.83 -3.62 8.74
N THR A 229 -4.53 -2.62 7.91
CA THR A 229 -5.55 -1.90 7.16
C THR A 229 -5.09 -1.41 5.78
N TYR A 230 -5.99 -1.47 4.83
CA TYR A 230 -5.91 -0.68 3.60
C TYR A 230 -6.45 0.72 3.84
N ALA A 231 -5.70 1.74 3.42
CA ALA A 231 -6.05 3.15 3.56
C ALA A 231 -6.27 3.78 2.18
N PHE A 232 -7.50 4.20 1.88
CA PHE A 232 -7.90 4.64 0.55
C PHE A 232 -7.75 6.15 0.37
N VAL A 233 -6.90 6.55 -0.59
CA VAL A 233 -6.69 7.96 -1.00
C VAL A 233 -7.56 8.26 -2.22
N GLY A 234 -8.58 9.08 -2.04
CA GLY A 234 -9.50 9.45 -3.11
C GLY A 234 -10.88 9.89 -2.58
N GLY A 235 -11.80 10.18 -3.48
CA GLY A 235 -13.18 10.54 -3.15
C GLY A 235 -14.00 9.34 -2.63
N VAL A 236 -13.61 8.82 -1.46
CA VAL A 236 -14.19 7.62 -0.84
C VAL A 236 -14.93 8.04 0.43
N PRO A 237 -16.13 7.49 0.71
CA PRO A 237 -16.81 7.74 1.98
C PRO A 237 -15.92 7.41 3.19
N GLU A 238 -16.09 8.15 4.28
CA GLU A 238 -15.29 7.94 5.51
C GLU A 238 -15.36 6.48 6.00
N SER A 239 -16.54 5.87 5.95
CA SER A 239 -16.76 4.46 6.34
C SER A 239 -15.96 3.44 5.53
N HIS A 240 -15.45 3.81 4.36
CA HIS A 240 -14.62 2.95 3.51
C HIS A 240 -13.18 3.46 3.38
N ARG A 241 -12.81 4.47 4.17
CA ARG A 241 -11.47 5.06 4.11
C ARG A 241 -10.39 4.10 4.62
N HIS A 242 -10.70 3.37 5.68
CA HIS A 242 -9.84 2.35 6.24
C HIS A 242 -10.62 1.04 6.32
N LEU A 243 -10.18 0.03 5.58
CA LEU A 243 -10.74 -1.30 5.56
C LEU A 243 -9.68 -2.30 5.99
N GLY A 244 -9.84 -2.85 7.17
CA GLY A 244 -8.86 -3.73 7.81
C GLY A 244 -9.47 -4.49 8.97
N TYR A 245 -8.63 -5.16 9.74
CA TYR A 245 -9.02 -6.04 10.83
C TYR A 245 -7.98 -6.03 11.96
N ASP A 246 -8.39 -6.44 13.14
CA ASP A 246 -7.49 -6.69 14.25
C ASP A 246 -6.76 -8.01 13.99
N VAL A 247 -5.44 -7.98 14.18
CA VAL A 247 -4.59 -9.15 13.94
C VAL A 247 -4.58 -10.00 15.20
N ASP A 248 -4.99 -11.25 15.06
CA ASP A 248 -5.01 -12.26 16.11
C ASP A 248 -4.31 -13.56 15.66
N ASP A 249 -4.35 -14.59 16.50
CA ASP A 249 -3.71 -15.87 16.22
C ASP A 249 -4.32 -16.63 15.02
N GLU A 250 -5.54 -16.29 14.58
CA GLU A 250 -6.15 -16.89 13.39
C GLU A 250 -5.59 -16.30 12.09
N VAL A 251 -5.11 -15.05 12.16
CA VAL A 251 -4.51 -14.32 11.03
C VAL A 251 -3.04 -14.65 10.87
N MET A 252 -2.33 -14.90 11.98
CA MET A 252 -0.89 -15.15 12.03
C MET A 252 -0.55 -16.62 11.88
#